data_70edbca0bf45b837ca59de0eb5df31f2
#
_entry.id   70edbca0bf45b837ca59de0eb5df31f2
#
_cell.length_a   1.000
_cell.length_b   1.000
_cell.length_c   1.000
_cell.angle_alpha   90.00
_cell.angle_beta   90.00
_cell.angle_gamma   90.00
#
_symmetry.space_group_name_H-M   'P 1'
#
loop_
_entity.id
_entity.type
_entity.pdbx_description
1 polymer ?
#
loop_
_entity_poly.entity_id
_entity_poly.type
_entity_poly.pdbx_seq_one_letter_code
_entity_poly.pdbx_strand_id
1 'polypeptide(L)'
;MKLTKLTLLGAVSAVALTFTAGANLAMADGHKVAPIKMRWASDHSGPPHPAAIAEVFFAEQVEKKIPGSKVQIYWAKSLYNVPKGTQALTKGNLEMMTGQFGKTSSVEPYANTIVGAGKLTTPGAINGLDGTKTYGALKKVFNDKHGITLFGSGHLSMYMGAGAVKSRMLVPADFAGKKIRSMGPAENALLGALGANATTMSFGDVPPALQTGVIDGLLTSLGGFNATKEQAPYFTVAGINGIVGDYYWIGASNKWWSKLSKGQQKALSDIIVNDFIPFQKAINFCNDKRLVDMYQVTDTSKAGIYVMSPSEAGVLQKAEGGATNNWIKTKVDATGGKLVDQFTAEAKALVAANPMGSSALEKTDCTAFAADFAKYAKGTALHKKKARK
;
A
#
# COMPACT_ATOMS: atom_id res chain seq x y z
N MET A 1 26.87 53.47 -26.10
CA MET A 1 26.91 52.02 -26.11
C MET A 1 25.77 51.51 -25.24
N LYS A 2 24.68 51.07 -25.86
CA LYS A 2 23.44 50.66 -25.17
C LYS A 2 23.51 49.17 -24.89
N LEU A 3 23.42 48.76 -23.64
CA LEU A 3 23.23 47.35 -23.22
C LEU A 3 21.74 47.05 -23.17
N THR A 4 21.32 46.15 -24.02
CA THR A 4 19.97 45.61 -24.08
C THR A 4 19.83 44.49 -23.02
N LYS A 5 18.84 44.64 -22.13
CA LYS A 5 18.44 43.61 -21.17
C LYS A 5 17.58 42.57 -21.91
N LEU A 6 18.01 41.32 -21.91
CA LEU A 6 17.22 40.16 -22.31
C LEU A 6 16.43 39.67 -21.12
N THR A 7 15.12 39.83 -21.17
CA THR A 7 14.19 39.23 -20.21
C THR A 7 13.79 37.84 -20.72
N LEU A 8 14.25 36.79 -20.02
CA LEU A 8 13.74 35.43 -20.23
C LEU A 8 12.42 35.28 -19.47
N LEU A 9 11.30 35.24 -20.20
CA LEU A 9 10.04 34.74 -19.66
C LEU A 9 10.08 33.20 -19.66
N GLY A 10 10.21 32.63 -18.50
CA GLY A 10 9.98 31.20 -18.28
C GLY A 10 8.49 30.93 -18.23
N ALA A 11 7.93 30.29 -19.26
CA ALA A 11 6.58 29.79 -19.25
C ALA A 11 6.50 28.56 -18.35
N VAL A 12 5.93 28.72 -17.16
CA VAL A 12 5.53 27.60 -16.31
C VAL A 12 4.22 27.04 -16.88
N SER A 13 4.29 25.96 -17.62
CA SER A 13 3.11 25.21 -18.06
C SER A 13 2.54 24.47 -16.86
N ALA A 14 1.48 25.01 -16.27
CA ALA A 14 0.61 24.29 -15.34
C ALA A 14 -0.11 23.20 -16.12
N VAL A 15 0.32 21.95 -15.97
CA VAL A 15 -0.44 20.78 -16.45
C VAL A 15 -1.62 20.59 -15.52
N ALA A 16 -2.75 21.18 -15.87
CA ALA A 16 -4.02 20.80 -15.29
C ALA A 16 -4.34 19.39 -15.79
N LEU A 17 -4.35 18.41 -14.87
CA LEU A 17 -4.87 17.06 -15.11
C LEU A 17 -6.40 17.16 -15.26
N THR A 18 -6.85 17.60 -16.42
CA THR A 18 -8.23 17.40 -16.84
C THR A 18 -8.36 15.92 -17.24
N PHE A 19 -9.13 15.16 -16.47
CA PHE A 19 -9.61 13.85 -16.90
C PHE A 19 -10.56 14.04 -18.09
N THR A 20 -10.02 14.21 -19.27
CA THR A 20 -10.81 14.08 -20.49
C THR A 20 -11.14 12.61 -20.66
N ALA A 21 -12.42 12.29 -20.45
CA ALA A 21 -13.01 11.06 -20.95
C ALA A 21 -12.79 11.07 -22.48
N GLY A 22 -11.82 10.34 -22.94
CA GLY A 22 -11.49 10.37 -24.35
C GLY A 22 -10.65 9.22 -24.82
N ALA A 23 -11.31 8.46 -25.62
CA ALA A 23 -10.84 7.95 -26.89
C ALA A 23 -9.78 6.84 -26.88
N ASN A 24 -10.26 5.65 -27.20
CA ASN A 24 -9.62 4.69 -28.11
C ASN A 24 -8.09 4.55 -28.06
N LEU A 25 -7.54 3.99 -26.97
CA LEU A 25 -6.20 3.43 -26.97
C LEU A 25 -6.21 1.91 -27.24
N ALA A 26 -6.96 1.50 -28.26
CA ALA A 26 -6.94 0.13 -28.76
C ALA A 26 -6.26 0.02 -30.15
N MET A 27 -5.33 0.92 -30.45
CA MET A 27 -4.63 0.92 -31.73
C MET A 27 -3.12 1.03 -31.54
N ALA A 28 -2.48 -0.06 -31.11
CA ALA A 28 -1.13 -0.36 -31.58
C ALA A 28 -1.31 -1.17 -32.87
N ASP A 29 -0.92 -0.63 -34.01
CA ASP A 29 -0.88 -1.29 -35.33
C ASP A 29 -2.18 -1.85 -35.90
N GLY A 30 -3.33 -1.21 -35.68
CA GLY A 30 -4.59 -1.57 -36.35
C GLY A 30 -5.19 -2.93 -35.96
N HIS A 31 -4.55 -3.70 -35.09
CA HIS A 31 -5.04 -5.02 -34.65
C HIS A 31 -5.74 -4.92 -33.29
N LYS A 32 -6.99 -5.44 -33.21
CA LYS A 32 -7.69 -5.58 -31.92
C LYS A 32 -6.86 -6.46 -30.99
N VAL A 33 -6.56 -5.95 -29.78
CA VAL A 33 -5.92 -6.74 -28.73
C VAL A 33 -6.85 -7.89 -28.34
N ALA A 34 -6.35 -9.13 -28.38
CA ALA A 34 -7.14 -10.31 -28.00
C ALA A 34 -7.54 -10.27 -26.52
N PRO A 35 -8.73 -10.81 -26.16
CA PRO A 35 -9.20 -10.84 -24.78
C PRO A 35 -8.23 -11.52 -23.82
N ILE A 36 -8.19 -11.01 -22.59
CA ILE A 36 -7.35 -11.56 -21.50
C ILE A 36 -8.26 -12.09 -20.40
N LYS A 37 -7.99 -13.31 -19.93
CA LYS A 37 -8.62 -13.88 -18.73
C LYS A 37 -7.57 -14.02 -17.65
N MET A 38 -7.84 -13.46 -16.46
CA MET A 38 -6.90 -13.52 -15.33
C MET A 38 -7.62 -13.63 -14.00
N ARG A 39 -6.94 -14.27 -13.05
CA ARG A 39 -7.28 -14.24 -11.63
C ARG A 39 -6.35 -13.26 -10.94
N TRP A 40 -6.94 -12.50 -10.05
CA TRP A 40 -6.22 -11.55 -9.19
C TRP A 40 -6.46 -11.91 -7.74
N ALA A 41 -5.43 -12.11 -6.95
CA ALA A 41 -5.55 -12.37 -5.53
C ALA A 41 -5.05 -11.20 -4.69
N SER A 42 -5.71 -10.96 -3.57
CA SER A 42 -5.24 -10.06 -2.51
C SER A 42 -5.78 -10.51 -1.15
N ASP A 43 -5.09 -10.15 -0.07
CA ASP A 43 -5.47 -10.62 1.26
C ASP A 43 -6.17 -9.57 2.13
N HIS A 44 -6.34 -8.34 1.64
CA HIS A 44 -7.20 -7.34 2.28
C HIS A 44 -8.67 -7.68 2.06
N SER A 45 -9.54 -7.14 2.90
CA SER A 45 -10.98 -7.31 2.75
C SER A 45 -11.45 -6.74 1.41
N GLY A 46 -12.51 -7.29 0.84
CA GLY A 46 -13.13 -6.70 -0.34
C GLY A 46 -13.65 -5.27 -0.09
N PRO A 47 -14.34 -4.66 -1.09
CA PRO A 47 -14.97 -3.37 -0.89
C PRO A 47 -15.84 -3.34 0.38
N PRO A 48 -15.83 -2.22 1.16
CA PRO A 48 -15.37 -0.88 0.78
C PRO A 48 -13.89 -0.59 1.11
N HIS A 49 -13.02 -1.58 1.27
CA HIS A 49 -11.60 -1.32 1.48
C HIS A 49 -11.02 -0.58 0.25
N PRO A 50 -10.28 0.55 0.40
CA PRO A 50 -9.88 1.39 -0.72
C PRO A 50 -9.01 0.65 -1.75
N ALA A 51 -8.12 -0.24 -1.31
CA ALA A 51 -7.34 -1.06 -2.24
C ALA A 51 -8.22 -2.02 -3.06
N ALA A 52 -9.27 -2.58 -2.46
CA ALA A 52 -10.23 -3.43 -3.19
C ALA A 52 -11.07 -2.62 -4.20
N ILE A 53 -11.44 -1.39 -3.86
CA ILE A 53 -12.11 -0.46 -4.78
C ILE A 53 -11.22 -0.21 -6.00
N ALA A 54 -9.92 0.00 -5.80
CA ALA A 54 -8.97 0.19 -6.89
C ALA A 54 -8.86 -1.07 -7.78
N GLU A 55 -8.92 -2.27 -7.20
CA GLU A 55 -8.89 -3.52 -7.97
C GLU A 55 -10.17 -3.71 -8.80
N VAL A 56 -11.34 -3.29 -8.29
CA VAL A 56 -12.58 -3.27 -9.08
C VAL A 56 -12.47 -2.29 -10.25
N PHE A 57 -11.94 -1.09 -9.99
CA PHE A 57 -11.65 -0.11 -11.06
C PHE A 57 -10.71 -0.70 -12.12
N PHE A 58 -9.63 -1.38 -11.71
CA PHE A 58 -8.72 -2.05 -12.64
C PHE A 58 -9.46 -3.06 -13.52
N ALA A 59 -10.30 -3.91 -12.92
CA ALA A 59 -11.07 -4.89 -13.67
C ALA A 59 -11.98 -4.22 -14.72
N GLU A 60 -12.66 -3.14 -14.35
CA GLU A 60 -13.47 -2.36 -15.30
C GLU A 60 -12.62 -1.75 -16.43
N GLN A 61 -11.43 -1.20 -16.12
CA GLN A 61 -10.56 -0.64 -17.16
C GLN A 61 -10.06 -1.72 -18.13
N VAL A 62 -9.71 -2.91 -17.63
CA VAL A 62 -9.31 -4.04 -18.49
C VAL A 62 -10.47 -4.47 -19.40
N GLU A 63 -11.67 -4.65 -18.85
CA GLU A 63 -12.84 -5.09 -19.63
C GLU A 63 -13.28 -4.03 -20.65
N LYS A 64 -13.14 -2.75 -20.31
CA LYS A 64 -13.45 -1.62 -21.20
C LYS A 64 -12.43 -1.44 -22.33
N LYS A 65 -11.13 -1.49 -22.00
CA LYS A 65 -10.05 -1.20 -22.95
C LYS A 65 -9.63 -2.42 -23.78
N ILE A 66 -9.89 -3.63 -23.27
CA ILE A 66 -9.62 -4.89 -23.96
C ILE A 66 -10.93 -5.71 -23.97
N PRO A 67 -11.87 -5.43 -24.88
CA PRO A 67 -13.19 -6.04 -24.90
C PRO A 67 -13.16 -7.56 -24.94
N GLY A 68 -14.06 -8.20 -24.16
CA GLY A 68 -14.12 -9.64 -23.98
C GLY A 68 -13.16 -10.21 -22.92
N SER A 69 -12.31 -9.36 -22.32
CA SER A 69 -11.47 -9.75 -21.18
C SER A 69 -12.28 -9.97 -19.92
N LYS A 70 -11.72 -10.75 -18.98
CA LYS A 70 -12.31 -10.96 -17.65
C LYS A 70 -11.23 -10.98 -16.58
N VAL A 71 -11.44 -10.18 -15.52
CA VAL A 71 -10.63 -10.16 -14.32
C VAL A 71 -11.44 -10.72 -13.15
N GLN A 72 -11.05 -11.87 -12.63
CA GLN A 72 -11.68 -12.47 -11.46
C GLN A 72 -10.85 -12.17 -10.21
N ILE A 73 -11.40 -11.34 -9.31
CA ILE A 73 -10.69 -10.90 -8.11
C ILE A 73 -11.09 -11.75 -6.91
N TYR A 74 -10.10 -12.12 -6.08
CA TYR A 74 -10.23 -12.92 -4.87
C TYR A 74 -9.65 -12.15 -3.69
N TRP A 75 -10.53 -11.63 -2.82
CA TRP A 75 -10.16 -10.90 -1.60
C TRP A 75 -10.14 -11.80 -0.36
N ALA A 76 -9.71 -11.22 0.76
CA ALA A 76 -9.74 -11.82 2.09
C ALA A 76 -9.10 -13.21 2.15
N LYS A 77 -7.99 -13.40 1.45
CA LYS A 77 -7.27 -14.70 1.32
C LYS A 77 -8.14 -15.85 0.77
N SER A 78 -9.28 -15.55 0.14
CA SER A 78 -10.20 -16.58 -0.37
C SER A 78 -9.59 -17.51 -1.41
N LEU A 79 -8.53 -17.08 -2.11
CA LEU A 79 -7.72 -17.93 -2.98
C LEU A 79 -6.35 -18.18 -2.36
N TYR A 80 -5.62 -17.09 -2.03
CA TYR A 80 -4.29 -17.14 -1.43
C TYR A 80 -4.10 -15.97 -0.45
N ASN A 81 -3.39 -16.21 0.67
CA ASN A 81 -2.73 -15.15 1.44
C ASN A 81 -1.45 -14.72 0.70
N VAL A 82 -0.79 -13.64 1.14
CA VAL A 82 0.36 -13.06 0.44
C VAL A 82 1.51 -14.07 0.25
N PRO A 83 2.00 -14.81 1.25
CA PRO A 83 3.06 -15.80 1.05
C PRO A 83 2.69 -16.88 0.04
N LYS A 84 1.50 -17.50 0.17
CA LYS A 84 1.05 -18.55 -0.76
C LYS A 84 0.77 -18.00 -2.15
N GLY A 85 0.25 -16.79 -2.26
CA GLY A 85 0.03 -16.10 -3.54
C GLY A 85 1.34 -15.79 -4.26
N THR A 86 2.36 -15.33 -3.55
CA THR A 86 3.72 -15.15 -4.11
C THR A 86 4.25 -16.46 -4.69
N GLN A 87 4.12 -17.57 -3.94
CA GLN A 87 4.51 -18.89 -4.45
C GLN A 87 3.65 -19.35 -5.64
N ALA A 88 2.36 -19.02 -5.65
CA ALA A 88 1.46 -19.35 -6.75
C ALA A 88 1.82 -18.60 -8.05
N LEU A 89 2.20 -17.31 -7.95
CA LEU A 89 2.75 -16.53 -9.07
C LEU A 89 4.03 -17.16 -9.61
N THR A 90 4.98 -17.52 -8.73
CA THR A 90 6.24 -18.22 -9.09
C THR A 90 5.97 -19.50 -9.89
N LYS A 91 4.98 -20.27 -9.47
CA LYS A 91 4.61 -21.53 -10.13
C LYS A 91 3.77 -21.33 -11.40
N GLY A 92 3.20 -20.15 -11.64
CA GLY A 92 2.27 -19.85 -12.72
C GLY A 92 0.85 -20.32 -12.46
N ASN A 93 0.50 -20.58 -11.20
CA ASN A 93 -0.83 -20.99 -10.74
C ASN A 93 -1.74 -19.79 -10.41
N LEU A 94 -1.25 -18.58 -10.51
CA LEU A 94 -1.95 -17.31 -10.35
C LEU A 94 -1.40 -16.35 -11.40
N GLU A 95 -2.24 -15.52 -11.96
CA GLU A 95 -1.85 -14.58 -13.01
C GLU A 95 -1.32 -13.29 -12.41
N MET A 96 -2.07 -12.65 -11.50
CA MET A 96 -1.72 -11.37 -10.88
C MET A 96 -2.07 -11.32 -9.40
N MET A 97 -1.40 -10.42 -8.67
CA MET A 97 -1.64 -10.20 -7.26
C MET A 97 -1.28 -8.77 -6.85
N THR A 98 -2.05 -8.22 -5.90
CA THR A 98 -1.60 -7.19 -4.96
C THR A 98 -1.07 -7.88 -3.70
N GLY A 99 0.21 -7.72 -3.42
CA GLY A 99 0.82 -8.23 -2.19
C GLY A 99 1.35 -7.09 -1.33
N GLN A 100 1.53 -7.35 -0.04
CA GLN A 100 2.11 -6.42 0.92
C GLN A 100 3.56 -6.82 1.17
N PHE A 101 4.50 -5.87 1.11
CA PHE A 101 5.93 -6.17 1.24
C PHE A 101 6.26 -6.84 2.58
N GLY A 102 5.76 -6.32 3.69
CA GLY A 102 6.00 -6.90 5.00
C GLY A 102 5.52 -8.36 5.13
N LYS A 103 4.38 -8.71 4.52
CA LYS A 103 3.86 -10.09 4.50
C LYS A 103 4.62 -11.00 3.54
N THR A 104 5.17 -10.45 2.46
CA THR A 104 5.96 -11.21 1.49
C THR A 104 7.28 -11.69 2.06
N SER A 105 7.78 -11.02 3.08
CA SER A 105 9.10 -11.26 3.68
C SER A 105 9.31 -12.66 4.23
N SER A 106 8.25 -13.41 4.52
CA SER A 106 8.34 -14.83 4.90
C SER A 106 8.76 -15.75 3.74
N VAL A 107 8.61 -15.27 2.51
CA VAL A 107 8.99 -15.99 1.27
C VAL A 107 10.23 -15.34 0.63
N GLU A 108 10.31 -14.01 0.68
CA GLU A 108 11.43 -13.22 0.19
C GLU A 108 11.82 -12.14 1.22
N PRO A 109 12.83 -12.40 2.05
CA PRO A 109 13.25 -11.48 3.13
C PRO A 109 13.65 -10.08 2.66
N TYR A 110 14.16 -9.94 1.42
CA TYR A 110 14.47 -8.64 0.82
C TYR A 110 13.26 -7.71 0.73
N ALA A 111 12.04 -8.25 0.69
CA ALA A 111 10.81 -7.46 0.69
C ALA A 111 10.71 -6.51 1.88
N ASN A 112 11.34 -6.83 3.01
CA ASN A 112 11.38 -5.96 4.18
C ASN A 112 12.31 -4.76 4.06
N THR A 113 13.23 -4.68 3.08
CA THR A 113 14.23 -3.59 3.01
C THR A 113 13.61 -2.20 2.98
N ILE A 114 12.38 -2.09 2.46
CA ILE A 114 11.62 -0.82 2.40
C ILE A 114 10.58 -0.66 3.51
N VAL A 115 10.33 -1.69 4.31
CA VAL A 115 9.41 -1.64 5.45
C VAL A 115 10.07 -0.97 6.65
N GLY A 116 9.30 -0.25 7.46
CA GLY A 116 9.78 0.30 8.73
C GLY A 116 9.21 1.68 9.07
N ALA A 117 9.43 2.09 10.32
CA ALA A 117 8.95 3.35 10.86
C ALA A 117 9.74 4.56 10.32
N GLY A 118 9.06 5.68 10.16
CA GLY A 118 9.66 7.00 9.96
C GLY A 118 10.46 7.21 8.67
N LYS A 119 10.36 6.31 7.68
CA LYS A 119 11.15 6.40 6.44
C LYS A 119 10.54 7.38 5.43
N LEU A 120 9.39 7.06 4.86
CA LEU A 120 8.69 7.92 3.89
C LEU A 120 7.58 8.69 4.60
N THR A 121 7.90 9.85 5.14
CA THR A 121 7.03 10.62 6.05
C THR A 121 6.25 11.75 5.37
N THR A 122 6.24 11.79 4.05
CA THR A 122 5.38 12.69 3.27
C THR A 122 4.68 11.95 2.15
N PRO A 123 3.48 12.39 1.70
CA PRO A 123 2.75 11.74 0.60
C PRO A 123 3.56 11.73 -0.69
N GLY A 124 4.30 12.80 -0.98
CA GLY A 124 5.18 12.88 -2.14
C GLY A 124 6.33 11.89 -2.09
N ALA A 125 6.95 11.69 -0.91
CA ALA A 125 7.99 10.70 -0.72
C ALA A 125 7.47 9.27 -0.91
N ILE A 126 6.27 8.96 -0.38
CA ILE A 126 5.64 7.65 -0.60
C ILE A 126 5.36 7.44 -2.09
N ASN A 127 4.86 8.48 -2.78
CA ASN A 127 4.61 8.40 -4.22
C ASN A 127 5.87 8.18 -5.04
N GLY A 128 7.02 8.67 -4.56
CA GLY A 128 8.35 8.54 -5.19
C GLY A 128 9.03 7.18 -4.98
N LEU A 129 8.46 6.26 -4.18
CA LEU A 129 9.07 4.96 -3.85
C LEU A 129 9.52 4.18 -5.09
N ASP A 130 8.69 4.16 -6.14
CA ASP A 130 8.94 3.39 -7.38
C ASP A 130 10.21 3.84 -8.13
N GLY A 131 10.64 5.09 -7.92
CA GLY A 131 11.84 5.67 -8.52
C GLY A 131 13.13 5.41 -7.75
N THR A 132 13.08 4.78 -6.58
CA THR A 132 14.29 4.51 -5.79
C THR A 132 15.12 3.37 -6.38
N LYS A 133 16.44 3.43 -6.19
CA LYS A 133 17.36 2.34 -6.59
C LYS A 133 17.05 1.06 -5.81
N THR A 134 16.67 1.21 -4.53
CA THR A 134 16.27 0.07 -3.69
C THR A 134 15.03 -0.63 -4.26
N TYR A 135 14.01 0.11 -4.70
CA TYR A 135 12.84 -0.49 -5.34
C TYR A 135 13.21 -1.17 -6.66
N GLY A 136 14.10 -0.57 -7.45
CA GLY A 136 14.69 -1.20 -8.64
C GLY A 136 15.38 -2.54 -8.34
N ALA A 137 16.15 -2.60 -7.25
CA ALA A 137 16.78 -3.84 -6.78
C ALA A 137 15.73 -4.89 -6.36
N LEU A 138 14.65 -4.48 -5.68
CA LEU A 138 13.54 -5.38 -5.35
C LEU A 138 12.85 -5.92 -6.59
N LYS A 139 12.57 -5.10 -7.60
CA LYS A 139 12.04 -5.57 -8.90
C LYS A 139 12.92 -6.68 -9.49
N LYS A 140 14.23 -6.50 -9.44
CA LYS A 140 15.19 -7.50 -9.92
C LYS A 140 15.13 -8.78 -9.08
N VAL A 141 15.09 -8.70 -7.76
CA VAL A 141 14.97 -9.86 -6.87
C VAL A 141 13.69 -10.65 -7.15
N PHE A 142 12.55 -9.97 -7.27
CA PHE A 142 11.27 -10.61 -7.57
C PHE A 142 11.28 -11.28 -8.96
N ASN A 143 11.86 -10.62 -9.95
CA ASN A 143 11.96 -11.18 -11.29
C ASN A 143 12.89 -12.41 -11.32
N ASP A 144 14.10 -12.30 -10.80
CA ASP A 144 15.15 -13.31 -10.99
C ASP A 144 14.93 -14.54 -10.09
N LYS A 145 14.56 -14.32 -8.81
CA LYS A 145 14.36 -15.41 -7.86
C LYS A 145 12.97 -16.03 -7.93
N HIS A 146 11.94 -15.22 -8.20
CA HIS A 146 10.55 -15.65 -8.09
C HIS A 146 9.81 -15.69 -9.43
N GLY A 147 10.41 -15.19 -10.51
CA GLY A 147 9.71 -15.11 -11.80
C GLY A 147 8.45 -14.26 -11.72
N ILE A 148 8.52 -13.14 -11.00
CA ILE A 148 7.43 -12.19 -10.81
C ILE A 148 7.84 -10.82 -11.36
N THR A 149 7.10 -10.30 -12.33
CA THR A 149 7.24 -8.92 -12.80
C THR A 149 6.48 -7.98 -11.86
N LEU A 150 7.18 -7.05 -11.20
CA LEU A 150 6.57 -5.96 -10.43
C LEU A 150 6.35 -4.73 -11.33
N PHE A 151 5.12 -4.25 -11.41
CA PHE A 151 4.75 -3.05 -12.20
C PHE A 151 4.99 -1.77 -11.43
N GLY A 152 4.67 -1.75 -10.14
CA GLY A 152 4.87 -0.60 -9.27
C GLY A 152 4.41 -0.86 -7.85
N SER A 153 4.55 0.15 -7.00
CA SER A 153 4.04 0.15 -5.63
C SER A 153 2.66 0.79 -5.54
N GLY A 154 1.87 0.30 -4.59
CA GLY A 154 0.62 0.91 -4.18
C GLY A 154 0.72 1.47 -2.76
N HIS A 155 -0.15 2.44 -2.45
CA HIS A 155 -0.35 2.90 -1.08
C HIS A 155 -1.10 1.87 -0.26
N LEU A 156 -0.58 1.55 0.93
CA LEU A 156 -1.35 0.82 1.94
C LEU A 156 -2.18 1.83 2.77
N SER A 157 -1.51 2.84 3.32
CA SER A 157 -2.09 3.99 4.01
C SER A 157 -0.96 4.99 4.27
N MET A 158 -1.28 6.28 4.35
CA MET A 158 -0.33 7.27 4.87
C MET A 158 -0.21 7.15 6.39
N TYR A 159 -1.33 6.90 7.05
CA TYR A 159 -1.41 6.81 8.50
C TYR A 159 -1.53 5.35 8.94
N MET A 160 -0.37 4.69 9.02
CA MET A 160 -0.25 3.41 9.67
C MET A 160 -0.12 3.63 11.17
N GLY A 161 -0.92 2.90 11.95
CA GLY A 161 -1.00 3.16 13.38
C GLY A 161 -1.30 1.95 14.22
N ALA A 162 -1.47 2.18 15.51
CA ALA A 162 -1.78 1.19 16.52
C ALA A 162 -3.22 1.34 17.02
N GLY A 163 -4.06 0.33 16.78
CA GLY A 163 -5.40 0.21 17.33
C GLY A 163 -5.40 -0.56 18.63
N ALA A 164 -6.22 -0.15 19.59
CA ALA A 164 -6.32 -0.79 20.90
C ALA A 164 -7.78 -0.96 21.35
N VAL A 165 -8.03 -2.05 22.10
CA VAL A 165 -9.37 -2.39 22.60
C VAL A 165 -9.78 -1.51 23.79
N LYS A 166 -8.90 -1.30 24.76
CA LYS A 166 -9.25 -0.68 26.05
C LYS A 166 -8.76 0.75 26.21
N SER A 167 -7.54 1.03 25.81
CA SER A 167 -6.90 2.33 25.99
C SER A 167 -5.87 2.59 24.91
N ARG A 168 -5.69 3.87 24.61
CA ARG A 168 -4.74 4.34 23.59
C ARG A 168 -3.30 3.99 23.96
N MET A 169 -2.49 3.72 22.95
CA MET A 169 -1.06 3.42 23.09
C MET A 169 -0.26 4.65 22.61
N LEU A 170 0.36 5.38 23.53
CA LEU A 170 1.06 6.65 23.29
C LEU A 170 2.55 6.55 23.61
N VAL A 171 2.92 5.75 24.59
CA VAL A 171 4.30 5.60 25.07
C VAL A 171 4.64 4.11 25.15
N PRO A 172 5.94 3.71 25.19
CA PRO A 172 6.32 2.29 25.27
C PRO A 172 5.62 1.52 26.40
N ALA A 173 5.40 2.16 27.55
CA ALA A 173 4.70 1.55 28.68
C ALA A 173 3.27 1.09 28.33
N ASP A 174 2.61 1.77 27.38
CA ASP A 174 1.26 1.39 26.93
C ASP A 174 1.26 0.13 26.06
N PHE A 175 2.39 -0.20 25.46
CA PHE A 175 2.58 -1.42 24.66
C PHE A 175 3.03 -2.60 25.53
N ALA A 176 3.69 -2.35 26.66
CA ALA A 176 4.33 -3.35 27.47
C ALA A 176 3.37 -4.49 27.87
N GLY A 177 3.76 -5.73 27.57
CA GLY A 177 3.00 -6.92 27.86
C GLY A 177 1.74 -7.17 27.05
N LYS A 178 1.27 -6.19 26.23
CA LYS A 178 0.07 -6.35 25.40
C LYS A 178 0.32 -7.30 24.24
N LYS A 179 -0.68 -8.09 23.91
CA LYS A 179 -0.70 -8.98 22.74
C LYS A 179 -1.13 -8.14 21.52
N ILE A 180 -0.18 -7.78 20.66
CA ILE A 180 -0.45 -6.90 19.54
C ILE A 180 -0.22 -7.63 18.22
N ARG A 181 -1.22 -7.57 17.34
CA ARG A 181 -1.11 -8.10 15.98
C ARG A 181 -0.23 -7.19 15.14
N SER A 182 0.72 -7.78 14.42
CA SER A 182 1.48 -7.15 13.35
C SER A 182 1.00 -7.59 11.96
N MET A 183 1.42 -6.88 10.92
CA MET A 183 1.18 -7.26 9.53
C MET A 183 2.29 -8.17 9.00
N GLY A 184 3.50 -8.09 9.58
CA GLY A 184 4.64 -8.86 9.14
C GLY A 184 5.73 -9.01 10.20
N PRO A 185 6.72 -9.90 9.97
CA PRO A 185 7.75 -10.21 10.97
C PRO A 185 8.65 -9.03 11.37
N ALA A 186 8.94 -8.10 10.45
CA ALA A 186 9.75 -6.92 10.77
C ALA A 186 9.07 -6.01 11.80
N GLU A 187 7.74 -5.96 11.77
CA GLU A 187 6.95 -5.18 12.72
C GLU A 187 6.91 -5.83 14.11
N ASN A 188 7.14 -7.15 14.18
CA ASN A 188 7.31 -7.80 15.48
C ASN A 188 8.56 -7.29 16.21
N ALA A 189 9.63 -6.95 15.48
CA ALA A 189 10.81 -6.35 16.07
C ALA A 189 10.54 -4.93 16.63
N LEU A 190 9.77 -4.12 15.89
CA LEU A 190 9.30 -2.82 16.38
C LEU A 190 8.47 -2.98 17.65
N LEU A 191 7.46 -3.85 17.62
CA LEU A 191 6.57 -4.08 18.77
C LEU A 191 7.33 -4.64 19.97
N GLY A 192 8.29 -5.53 19.74
CA GLY A 192 9.17 -6.07 20.78
C GLY A 192 10.04 -4.99 21.43
N ALA A 193 10.57 -4.03 20.65
CA ALA A 193 11.31 -2.88 21.16
C ALA A 193 10.44 -1.95 22.03
N LEU A 194 9.12 -1.92 21.78
CA LEU A 194 8.15 -1.21 22.61
C LEU A 194 7.63 -2.06 23.78
N GLY A 195 8.13 -3.30 23.98
CA GLY A 195 7.75 -4.17 25.08
C GLY A 195 6.49 -5.01 24.85
N ALA A 196 5.92 -5.02 23.65
CA ALA A 196 4.72 -5.80 23.36
C ALA A 196 5.01 -7.26 23.01
N ASN A 197 4.02 -8.12 23.22
CA ASN A 197 3.98 -9.49 22.73
C ASN A 197 3.36 -9.49 21.33
N ALA A 198 4.21 -9.49 20.29
CA ALA A 198 3.79 -9.35 18.91
C ALA A 198 3.46 -10.70 18.27
N THR A 199 2.42 -10.73 17.43
CA THR A 199 2.09 -11.88 16.59
C THR A 199 1.66 -11.44 15.19
N THR A 200 2.23 -12.06 14.15
CA THR A 200 1.82 -11.82 12.78
C THR A 200 0.53 -12.59 12.46
N MET A 201 -0.48 -11.89 11.93
CA MET A 201 -1.79 -12.48 11.63
C MET A 201 -2.38 -11.86 10.37
N SER A 202 -3.00 -12.68 9.53
CA SER A 202 -3.79 -12.20 8.38
C SER A 202 -4.96 -11.33 8.83
N PHE A 203 -5.27 -10.27 8.06
CA PHE A 203 -6.29 -9.30 8.49
C PHE A 203 -7.68 -9.93 8.69
N GLY A 204 -8.05 -10.94 7.90
CA GLY A 204 -9.34 -11.64 8.05
C GLY A 204 -9.52 -12.34 9.41
N ASP A 205 -8.44 -12.63 10.13
CA ASP A 205 -8.48 -13.28 11.45
C ASP A 205 -8.50 -12.26 12.60
N VAL A 206 -8.27 -10.96 12.31
CA VAL A 206 -8.13 -9.89 13.31
C VAL A 206 -9.43 -9.57 14.05
N PRO A 207 -10.58 -9.33 13.39
CA PRO A 207 -11.82 -9.00 14.09
C PRO A 207 -12.23 -10.05 15.14
N PRO A 208 -12.27 -11.36 14.84
CA PRO A 208 -12.58 -12.36 15.85
C PRO A 208 -11.52 -12.44 16.94
N ALA A 209 -10.22 -12.24 16.64
CA ALA A 209 -9.15 -12.25 17.62
C ALA A 209 -9.24 -11.08 18.62
N LEU A 210 -9.66 -9.89 18.17
CA LEU A 210 -9.96 -8.75 19.04
C LEU A 210 -11.18 -9.02 19.91
N GLN A 211 -12.24 -9.56 19.32
CA GLN A 211 -13.50 -9.84 20.02
C GLN A 211 -13.32 -10.88 21.14
N THR A 212 -12.49 -11.89 20.92
CA THR A 212 -12.24 -12.98 21.90
C THR A 212 -11.08 -12.68 22.85
N GLY A 213 -10.40 -11.52 22.74
CA GLY A 213 -9.26 -11.15 23.59
C GLY A 213 -7.99 -11.98 23.31
N VAL A 214 -7.89 -12.64 22.16
CA VAL A 214 -6.64 -13.28 21.71
C VAL A 214 -5.56 -12.22 21.47
N ILE A 215 -5.95 -11.03 21.01
CA ILE A 215 -5.11 -9.84 20.90
C ILE A 215 -5.75 -8.64 21.60
N ASP A 216 -4.91 -7.77 22.18
CA ASP A 216 -5.32 -6.53 22.86
C ASP A 216 -5.33 -5.32 21.90
N GLY A 217 -4.68 -5.47 20.75
CA GLY A 217 -4.54 -4.42 19.75
C GLY A 217 -3.91 -4.91 18.46
N LEU A 218 -3.73 -3.97 17.53
CA LEU A 218 -3.19 -4.28 16.19
C LEU A 218 -2.41 -3.10 15.62
N LEU A 219 -1.36 -3.39 14.85
CA LEU A 219 -0.85 -2.45 13.86
C LEU A 219 -1.68 -2.60 12.60
N THR A 220 -2.13 -1.48 12.01
CA THR A 220 -2.91 -1.49 10.78
C THR A 220 -2.95 -0.13 10.10
N SER A 221 -3.53 -0.09 8.90
CA SER A 221 -3.86 1.12 8.14
C SER A 221 -5.14 1.77 8.66
N LEU A 222 -5.44 3.01 8.23
CA LEU A 222 -6.74 3.63 8.49
C LEU A 222 -7.90 2.83 7.88
N GLY A 223 -7.71 2.22 6.72
CA GLY A 223 -8.71 1.29 6.16
C GLY A 223 -8.97 0.10 7.07
N GLY A 224 -7.91 -0.43 7.69
CA GLY A 224 -8.02 -1.49 8.69
C GLY A 224 -8.67 -1.01 9.99
N PHE A 225 -8.33 0.18 10.48
CA PHE A 225 -9.02 0.81 11.61
C PHE A 225 -10.53 0.91 11.34
N ASN A 226 -10.93 1.45 10.19
CA ASN A 226 -12.34 1.57 9.85
C ASN A 226 -13.09 0.23 9.87
N ALA A 227 -12.42 -0.87 9.55
CA ALA A 227 -12.99 -2.21 9.59
C ALA A 227 -13.01 -2.84 11.00
N THR A 228 -12.22 -2.32 11.95
CA THR A 228 -12.07 -2.88 13.32
C THR A 228 -12.40 -1.89 14.43
N LYS A 229 -12.88 -0.69 14.12
CA LYS A 229 -13.12 0.39 15.10
C LYS A 229 -14.13 0.06 16.18
N GLU A 230 -15.05 -0.87 15.92
CA GLU A 230 -16.02 -1.33 16.92
C GLU A 230 -15.34 -2.19 18.00
N GLN A 231 -14.28 -2.93 17.65
CA GLN A 231 -13.52 -3.79 18.58
C GLN A 231 -12.29 -3.09 19.15
N ALA A 232 -11.62 -2.23 18.35
CA ALA A 232 -10.41 -1.51 18.73
C ALA A 232 -10.57 -0.01 18.42
N PRO A 233 -11.38 0.71 19.23
CA PRO A 233 -11.79 2.08 18.93
C PRO A 233 -10.70 3.14 19.13
N TYR A 234 -9.63 2.83 19.87
CA TYR A 234 -8.55 3.77 20.15
C TYR A 234 -7.44 3.60 19.14
N PHE A 235 -7.36 4.50 18.18
CA PHE A 235 -6.35 4.43 17.12
C PHE A 235 -5.33 5.57 17.25
N THR A 236 -4.05 5.23 17.31
CA THR A 236 -2.94 6.19 17.42
C THR A 236 -2.09 6.15 16.18
N VAL A 237 -1.80 7.30 15.60
CA VAL A 237 -0.85 7.47 14.50
C VAL A 237 0.26 8.45 14.90
N ALA A 238 1.51 8.11 14.61
CA ALA A 238 2.67 8.95 14.90
C ALA A 238 3.09 9.73 13.64
N GLY A 239 2.15 10.49 13.07
CA GLY A 239 2.35 11.11 11.76
C GLY A 239 2.32 10.11 10.61
N ILE A 240 2.75 10.53 9.44
CA ILE A 240 2.79 9.69 8.24
C ILE A 240 3.88 8.63 8.40
N ASN A 241 3.49 7.34 8.33
CA ASN A 241 4.38 6.18 8.52
C ASN A 241 5.24 6.24 9.81
N GLY A 242 4.82 6.99 10.81
CA GLY A 242 5.63 7.26 11.99
C GLY A 242 5.82 6.04 12.90
N ILE A 243 4.78 5.20 13.06
CA ILE A 243 4.89 3.92 13.81
C ILE A 243 5.40 2.83 12.89
N VAL A 244 4.81 2.69 11.69
CA VAL A 244 5.19 1.70 10.70
C VAL A 244 4.92 2.23 9.30
N GLY A 245 5.78 1.87 8.34
CA GLY A 245 5.54 2.08 6.91
C GLY A 245 5.61 0.75 6.19
N ASP A 246 4.58 0.42 5.43
CA ASP A 246 4.54 -0.73 4.53
C ASP A 246 3.73 -0.36 3.28
N TYR A 247 3.95 -1.09 2.20
CA TYR A 247 3.43 -0.75 0.88
C TYR A 247 2.91 -1.99 0.18
N TYR A 248 2.01 -1.78 -0.78
CA TYR A 248 1.65 -2.83 -1.72
C TYR A 248 2.64 -2.90 -2.87
N TRP A 249 2.82 -4.09 -3.39
CA TRP A 249 3.37 -4.34 -4.71
C TRP A 249 2.28 -4.90 -5.62
N ILE A 250 2.37 -4.56 -6.90
CA ILE A 250 1.48 -5.05 -7.96
C ILE A 250 2.33 -5.88 -8.91
N GLY A 251 2.02 -7.17 -9.02
CA GLY A 251 2.85 -8.08 -9.79
C GLY A 251 2.10 -9.15 -10.55
N ALA A 252 2.76 -9.67 -11.58
CA ALA A 252 2.28 -10.76 -12.41
C ALA A 252 3.29 -11.92 -12.48
N SER A 253 2.77 -13.13 -12.64
CA SER A 253 3.59 -14.31 -12.94
C SER A 253 4.27 -14.19 -14.30
N ASN A 254 5.60 -14.32 -14.37
CA ASN A 254 6.34 -14.31 -15.63
C ASN A 254 5.91 -15.48 -16.55
N LYS A 255 5.54 -16.62 -15.95
CA LYS A 255 5.04 -17.78 -16.72
C LYS A 255 3.72 -17.52 -17.42
N TRP A 256 2.87 -16.68 -16.83
CA TRP A 256 1.64 -16.25 -17.48
C TRP A 256 1.91 -15.08 -18.42
N TRP A 257 2.65 -14.06 -17.97
CA TRP A 257 2.95 -12.86 -18.72
C TRP A 257 3.61 -13.13 -20.06
N SER A 258 4.54 -14.09 -20.10
CA SER A 258 5.23 -14.48 -21.34
C SER A 258 4.34 -15.15 -22.39
N LYS A 259 3.15 -15.65 -22.00
CA LYS A 259 2.16 -16.23 -22.93
C LYS A 259 1.29 -15.17 -23.59
N LEU A 260 1.29 -13.96 -23.08
CA LEU A 260 0.55 -12.84 -23.67
C LEU A 260 1.30 -12.32 -24.89
N SER A 261 0.56 -11.94 -25.94
CA SER A 261 1.14 -11.24 -27.09
C SER A 261 1.74 -9.90 -26.67
N LYS A 262 2.65 -9.34 -27.44
CA LYS A 262 3.23 -8.01 -27.18
C LYS A 262 2.16 -6.91 -27.08
N GLY A 263 1.11 -6.99 -27.90
CA GLY A 263 -0.04 -6.08 -27.83
C GLY A 263 -0.80 -6.20 -26.51
N GLN A 264 -1.06 -7.43 -26.04
CA GLN A 264 -1.69 -7.67 -24.74
C GLN A 264 -0.82 -7.19 -23.58
N GLN A 265 0.48 -7.48 -23.60
CA GLN A 265 1.44 -7.03 -22.59
C GLN A 265 1.46 -5.51 -22.51
N LYS A 266 1.55 -4.82 -23.68
CA LYS A 266 1.55 -3.36 -23.73
C LYS A 266 0.25 -2.77 -23.19
N ALA A 267 -0.89 -3.22 -23.69
CA ALA A 267 -2.20 -2.71 -23.29
C ALA A 267 -2.43 -2.90 -21.76
N LEU A 268 -2.08 -4.07 -21.22
CA LEU A 268 -2.24 -4.36 -19.81
C LEU A 268 -1.24 -3.55 -18.95
N SER A 269 0.02 -3.41 -19.38
CA SER A 269 0.99 -2.53 -18.71
C SER A 269 0.51 -1.08 -18.67
N ASP A 270 -0.01 -0.56 -19.78
CA ASP A 270 -0.52 0.81 -19.85
C ASP A 270 -1.68 1.01 -18.85
N ILE A 271 -2.61 0.05 -18.78
CA ILE A 271 -3.72 0.09 -17.80
C ILE A 271 -3.19 0.05 -16.35
N ILE A 272 -2.21 -0.84 -16.07
CA ILE A 272 -1.67 -0.96 -14.72
C ILE A 272 -0.94 0.31 -14.30
N VAL A 273 -0.04 0.81 -15.15
CA VAL A 273 0.87 1.90 -14.79
C VAL A 273 0.19 3.26 -14.86
N ASN A 274 -0.66 3.49 -15.88
CA ASN A 274 -1.23 4.82 -16.13
C ASN A 274 -2.63 5.01 -15.55
N ASP A 275 -3.40 3.93 -15.32
CA ASP A 275 -4.75 4.05 -14.75
C ASP A 275 -4.80 3.52 -13.32
N PHE A 276 -4.42 2.23 -13.11
CA PHE A 276 -4.64 1.53 -11.85
C PHE A 276 -3.78 2.05 -10.71
N ILE A 277 -2.46 2.14 -10.89
CA ILE A 277 -1.54 2.57 -9.82
C ILE A 277 -1.83 3.99 -9.37
N PRO A 278 -2.01 4.98 -10.26
CA PRO A 278 -2.40 6.33 -9.85
C PRO A 278 -3.75 6.38 -9.12
N PHE A 279 -4.75 5.66 -9.62
CA PHE A 279 -6.07 5.57 -8.98
C PHE A 279 -5.96 4.94 -7.59
N GLN A 280 -5.20 3.83 -7.46
CA GLN A 280 -5.00 3.13 -6.20
C GLN A 280 -4.33 4.04 -5.15
N LYS A 281 -3.31 4.80 -5.55
CA LYS A 281 -2.65 5.77 -4.66
C LYS A 281 -3.61 6.89 -4.25
N ALA A 282 -4.34 7.45 -5.19
CA ALA A 282 -5.27 8.56 -4.93
C ALA A 282 -6.46 8.14 -4.04
N ILE A 283 -7.08 6.99 -4.31
CA ILE A 283 -8.24 6.56 -3.52
C ILE A 283 -7.86 6.17 -2.08
N ASN A 284 -6.66 5.63 -1.87
CA ASN A 284 -6.16 5.37 -0.52
C ASN A 284 -5.85 6.68 0.23
N PHE A 285 -5.22 7.65 -0.45
CA PHE A 285 -4.99 8.99 0.10
C PHE A 285 -6.30 9.66 0.53
N CYS A 286 -7.29 9.69 -0.36
CA CYS A 286 -8.59 10.31 -0.09
C CYS A 286 -9.38 9.56 1.00
N ASN A 287 -9.27 8.24 1.07
CA ASN A 287 -9.85 7.48 2.17
C ASN A 287 -9.24 7.84 3.51
N ASP A 288 -7.92 7.96 3.56
CA ASP A 288 -7.22 8.31 4.79
C ASP A 288 -7.60 9.70 5.28
N LYS A 289 -7.61 10.69 4.36
CA LYS A 289 -8.06 12.05 4.68
C LYS A 289 -9.49 12.05 5.23
N ARG A 290 -10.42 11.39 4.54
CA ARG A 290 -11.82 11.28 4.96
C ARG A 290 -11.96 10.64 6.35
N LEU A 291 -11.19 9.59 6.65
CA LEU A 291 -11.27 8.91 7.94
C LEU A 291 -10.68 9.76 9.08
N VAL A 292 -9.60 10.48 8.82
CA VAL A 292 -9.08 11.46 9.78
C VAL A 292 -10.12 12.54 10.04
N ASP A 293 -10.67 13.17 9.01
CA ASP A 293 -11.69 14.23 9.15
C ASP A 293 -12.93 13.74 9.94
N MET A 294 -13.32 12.45 9.79
CA MET A 294 -14.50 11.88 10.47
C MET A 294 -14.25 11.43 11.92
N TYR A 295 -13.07 10.96 12.24
CA TYR A 295 -12.80 10.26 13.50
C TYR A 295 -11.65 10.83 14.31
N GLN A 296 -11.03 11.94 13.88
CA GLN A 296 -9.94 12.56 14.64
C GLN A 296 -10.45 13.09 15.99
N VAL A 297 -9.66 12.83 17.02
CA VAL A 297 -9.88 13.34 18.37
C VAL A 297 -8.62 14.04 18.87
N THR A 298 -8.80 15.05 19.73
CA THR A 298 -7.73 15.76 20.46
C THR A 298 -7.59 15.28 21.89
N ASP A 299 -8.67 14.73 22.46
CA ASP A 299 -8.68 14.13 23.79
C ASP A 299 -8.26 12.64 23.68
N THR A 300 -7.13 12.30 24.28
CA THR A 300 -6.55 10.95 24.23
C THR A 300 -7.43 9.88 24.91
N SER A 301 -8.36 10.27 25.79
CA SER A 301 -9.30 9.37 26.45
C SER A 301 -10.48 8.97 25.56
N LYS A 302 -10.73 9.69 24.47
CA LYS A 302 -11.85 9.44 23.57
C LYS A 302 -11.51 8.39 22.51
N ALA A 303 -12.50 7.60 22.14
CA ALA A 303 -12.41 6.72 20.97
C ALA A 303 -12.26 7.54 19.69
N GLY A 304 -11.49 7.02 18.74
CA GLY A 304 -11.21 7.69 17.46
C GLY A 304 -9.73 7.69 17.10
N ILE A 305 -9.35 8.50 16.12
CA ILE A 305 -7.99 8.62 15.60
C ILE A 305 -7.28 9.76 16.33
N TYR A 306 -6.22 9.45 17.06
CA TYR A 306 -5.34 10.44 17.66
C TYR A 306 -4.08 10.58 16.81
N VAL A 307 -3.83 11.77 16.32
CA VAL A 307 -2.62 12.09 15.57
C VAL A 307 -1.62 12.73 16.54
N MET A 308 -0.57 11.98 16.83
CA MET A 308 0.50 12.42 17.74
C MET A 308 1.23 13.64 17.18
N SER A 309 1.62 14.54 18.08
CA SER A 309 2.59 15.60 17.77
C SER A 309 3.97 15.00 17.43
N PRO A 310 4.85 15.73 16.75
CA PRO A 310 6.21 15.26 16.47
C PRO A 310 7.00 14.87 17.73
N SER A 311 6.79 15.56 18.85
CA SER A 311 7.45 15.25 20.13
C SER A 311 6.98 13.93 20.72
N GLU A 312 5.67 13.66 20.71
CA GLU A 312 5.09 12.40 21.17
C GLU A 312 5.54 11.23 20.27
N ALA A 313 5.48 11.41 18.94
CA ALA A 313 5.97 10.42 17.98
C ALA A 313 7.45 10.10 18.19
N GLY A 314 8.27 11.11 18.52
CA GLY A 314 9.68 10.97 18.83
C GLY A 314 9.97 10.04 20.00
N VAL A 315 9.07 9.93 20.98
CA VAL A 315 9.21 8.99 22.11
C VAL A 315 9.17 7.54 21.61
N LEU A 316 8.20 7.21 20.76
CA LEU A 316 8.09 5.85 20.18
C LEU A 316 9.24 5.54 19.22
N GLN A 317 9.64 6.51 18.39
CA GLN A 317 10.75 6.35 17.45
C GLN A 317 12.08 6.13 18.17
N LYS A 318 12.32 6.86 19.27
CA LYS A 318 13.51 6.68 20.11
C LYS A 318 13.53 5.30 20.76
N ALA A 319 12.40 4.81 21.24
CA ALA A 319 12.28 3.49 21.85
C ALA A 319 12.43 2.35 20.83
N GLU A 320 11.95 2.55 19.60
CA GLU A 320 12.18 1.62 18.47
C GLU A 320 13.67 1.49 18.16
N GLY A 321 14.42 2.61 18.19
CA GLY A 321 15.89 2.64 18.21
C GLY A 321 16.56 1.92 17.04
N GLY A 322 15.89 1.73 15.91
CA GLY A 322 16.41 0.99 14.76
C GLY A 322 16.21 -0.53 14.85
N ALA A 323 15.42 -1.03 15.80
CA ALA A 323 15.17 -2.46 16.00
C ALA A 323 14.65 -3.15 14.74
N THR A 324 13.75 -2.49 13.98
CA THR A 324 13.23 -3.00 12.71
C THR A 324 14.34 -3.18 11.68
N ASN A 325 15.16 -2.16 11.44
CA ASN A 325 16.26 -2.22 10.49
C ASN A 325 17.31 -3.28 10.90
N ASN A 326 17.65 -3.33 12.18
CA ASN A 326 18.60 -4.31 12.70
C ASN A 326 18.08 -5.72 12.51
N TRP A 327 16.80 -5.96 12.82
CA TRP A 327 16.17 -7.27 12.61
C TRP A 327 16.17 -7.66 11.13
N ILE A 328 15.81 -6.74 10.20
CA ILE A 328 15.80 -7.01 8.75
C ILE A 328 17.20 -7.44 8.30
N LYS A 329 18.25 -6.75 8.75
CA LYS A 329 19.65 -7.08 8.41
C LYS A 329 20.05 -8.49 8.86
N THR A 330 19.42 -9.05 9.90
CA THR A 330 19.67 -10.45 10.31
C THR A 330 19.00 -11.48 9.41
N LYS A 331 18.07 -11.07 8.54
CA LYS A 331 17.28 -11.95 7.67
C LYS A 331 17.71 -11.93 6.21
N VAL A 332 18.61 -11.03 5.85
CA VAL A 332 19.14 -10.86 4.50
C VAL A 332 20.66 -11.04 4.54
N ASP A 333 21.27 -11.28 3.38
CA ASP A 333 22.73 -11.29 3.25
C ASP A 333 23.33 -9.87 3.30
N ALA A 334 24.63 -9.76 3.15
CA ALA A 334 25.35 -8.47 3.17
C ALA A 334 24.84 -7.50 2.10
N THR A 335 24.37 -7.99 0.95
CA THR A 335 23.80 -7.16 -0.12
C THR A 335 22.44 -6.60 0.32
N GLY A 336 21.57 -7.44 0.87
CA GLY A 336 20.30 -7.00 1.42
C GLY A 336 20.47 -6.03 2.60
N GLY A 337 21.48 -6.24 3.46
CA GLY A 337 21.82 -5.31 4.53
C GLY A 337 22.20 -3.92 4.01
N LYS A 338 22.98 -3.85 2.95
CA LYS A 338 23.30 -2.58 2.26
C LYS A 338 22.06 -1.91 1.66
N LEU A 339 21.11 -2.69 1.14
CA LEU A 339 19.84 -2.13 0.62
C LEU A 339 18.99 -1.50 1.72
N VAL A 340 19.00 -2.01 2.96
CA VAL A 340 18.32 -1.38 4.10
C VAL A 340 18.90 0.01 4.38
N ASP A 341 20.24 0.13 4.39
CA ASP A 341 20.91 1.41 4.61
C ASP A 341 20.70 2.37 3.44
N GLN A 342 20.81 1.86 2.21
CA GLN A 342 20.54 2.62 0.99
C GLN A 342 19.11 3.18 1.02
N PHE A 343 18.10 2.35 1.33
CA PHE A 343 16.71 2.82 1.38
C PHE A 343 16.51 3.88 2.46
N THR A 344 17.17 3.75 3.61
CA THR A 344 17.11 4.76 4.66
C THR A 344 17.63 6.12 4.17
N ALA A 345 18.72 6.13 3.40
CA ALA A 345 19.26 7.35 2.80
C ALA A 345 18.35 7.89 1.68
N GLU A 346 17.86 7.03 0.79
CA GLU A 346 16.93 7.38 -0.29
C GLU A 346 15.62 7.95 0.24
N ALA A 347 15.06 7.37 1.30
CA ALA A 347 13.84 7.85 1.95
C ALA A 347 14.04 9.26 2.53
N LYS A 348 15.16 9.51 3.21
CA LYS A 348 15.50 10.85 3.70
C LYS A 348 15.59 11.88 2.56
N ALA A 349 16.25 11.52 1.47
CA ALA A 349 16.35 12.38 0.28
C ALA A 349 14.99 12.64 -0.37
N LEU A 350 14.14 11.61 -0.48
CA LEU A 350 12.79 11.74 -1.02
C LEU A 350 11.91 12.66 -0.16
N VAL A 351 11.97 12.54 1.16
CA VAL A 351 11.23 13.42 2.08
C VAL A 351 11.67 14.86 1.93
N ALA A 352 12.99 15.10 1.86
CA ALA A 352 13.54 16.45 1.67
C ALA A 352 13.15 17.06 0.31
N ALA A 353 13.11 16.24 -0.76
CA ALA A 353 12.72 16.68 -2.09
C ALA A 353 11.21 16.87 -2.26
N ASN A 354 10.40 16.25 -1.39
CA ASN A 354 8.95 16.25 -1.47
C ASN A 354 8.35 16.65 -0.10
N PRO A 355 8.50 17.91 0.35
CA PRO A 355 7.91 18.36 1.60
C PRO A 355 6.39 18.29 1.56
N MET A 356 5.76 18.33 2.75
CA MET A 356 4.30 18.36 2.87
C MET A 356 3.68 19.47 2.00
N GLY A 357 2.56 19.18 1.35
CA GLY A 357 1.84 20.12 0.48
C GLY A 357 2.42 20.23 -0.95
N SER A 358 3.56 19.61 -1.26
CA SER A 358 4.21 19.77 -2.57
C SER A 358 3.71 18.81 -3.65
N SER A 359 3.20 17.64 -3.28
CA SER A 359 2.92 16.57 -4.23
C SER A 359 1.58 16.73 -4.95
N ALA A 360 1.51 16.19 -6.19
CA ALA A 360 0.25 16.10 -6.93
C ALA A 360 -0.80 15.27 -6.19
N LEU A 361 -0.37 14.27 -5.41
CA LEU A 361 -1.27 13.44 -4.61
C LEU A 361 -2.03 14.26 -3.57
N GLU A 362 -1.36 15.21 -2.89
CA GLU A 362 -1.98 16.10 -1.90
C GLU A 362 -2.95 17.12 -2.51
N LYS A 363 -2.80 17.38 -3.81
CA LYS A 363 -3.69 18.26 -4.58
C LYS A 363 -4.86 17.51 -5.21
N THR A 364 -4.99 16.19 -4.95
CA THR A 364 -6.10 15.39 -5.46
C THR A 364 -7.43 15.92 -4.95
N ASP A 365 -8.38 16.13 -5.86
CA ASP A 365 -9.76 16.43 -5.49
C ASP A 365 -10.45 15.18 -4.95
N CYS A 366 -10.46 15.06 -3.62
CA CYS A 366 -11.06 13.91 -2.96
C CYS A 366 -12.60 13.89 -3.03
N THR A 367 -13.24 14.99 -3.44
CA THR A 367 -14.71 15.00 -3.61
C THR A 367 -15.12 14.17 -4.82
N ALA A 368 -14.31 14.18 -5.89
CA ALA A 368 -14.51 13.32 -7.05
C ALA A 368 -14.45 11.82 -6.69
N PHE A 369 -13.60 11.43 -5.73
CA PHE A 369 -13.48 10.04 -5.28
C PHE A 369 -14.63 9.57 -4.38
N ALA A 370 -15.45 10.46 -3.82
CA ALA A 370 -16.63 10.07 -3.05
C ALA A 370 -17.63 9.29 -3.89
N ALA A 371 -17.82 9.67 -5.16
CA ALA A 371 -18.66 8.96 -6.12
C ALA A 371 -18.10 7.56 -6.44
N ASP A 372 -16.79 7.44 -6.63
CA ASP A 372 -16.11 6.17 -6.87
C ASP A 372 -16.21 5.25 -5.64
N PHE A 373 -16.04 5.79 -4.42
CA PHE A 373 -16.32 5.03 -3.20
C PHE A 373 -17.75 4.51 -3.17
N ALA A 374 -18.74 5.34 -3.47
CA ALA A 374 -20.15 4.93 -3.49
C ALA A 374 -20.43 3.88 -4.58
N LYS A 375 -19.83 4.05 -5.75
CA LYS A 375 -19.97 3.13 -6.89
C LYS A 375 -19.38 1.77 -6.58
N TYR A 376 -18.12 1.72 -6.17
CA TYR A 376 -17.35 0.48 -6.02
C TYR A 376 -17.54 -0.18 -4.65
N ALA A 377 -17.94 0.57 -3.60
CA ALA A 377 -18.23 0.01 -2.29
C ALA A 377 -19.36 -1.04 -2.31
N LYS A 378 -20.29 -0.94 -3.26
CA LYS A 378 -21.37 -1.91 -3.45
C LYS A 378 -20.91 -3.23 -4.09
N GLY A 379 -19.65 -3.30 -4.56
CA GLY A 379 -19.11 -4.40 -5.34
C GLY A 379 -19.82 -4.54 -6.70
N THR A 380 -19.17 -5.19 -7.66
CA THR A 380 -19.83 -5.53 -8.94
C THR A 380 -20.74 -6.75 -8.77
N ALA A 381 -21.73 -6.92 -9.64
CA ALA A 381 -22.65 -8.05 -9.63
C ALA A 381 -21.94 -9.43 -9.71
N LEU A 382 -20.73 -9.47 -10.29
CA LEU A 382 -19.88 -10.67 -10.36
C LEU A 382 -19.42 -11.15 -8.97
N HIS A 383 -19.29 -10.26 -7.99
CA HIS A 383 -18.78 -10.56 -6.65
C HIS A 383 -19.89 -10.95 -5.65
N LYS A 384 -21.14 -10.58 -5.95
CA LYS A 384 -22.31 -10.92 -5.08
C LYS A 384 -22.75 -12.38 -5.17
N LYS A 385 -22.45 -13.09 -6.25
CA LYS A 385 -22.93 -14.48 -6.46
C LYS A 385 -22.14 -15.56 -5.71
N LYS A 386 -20.94 -15.28 -5.19
CA LYS A 386 -20.09 -16.28 -4.49
C LYS A 386 -20.07 -16.18 -2.96
N ALA A 387 -20.69 -15.17 -2.36
CA ALA A 387 -20.81 -15.06 -0.91
C ALA A 387 -22.00 -15.91 -0.34
N ARG A 388 -22.67 -16.67 -1.21
CA ARG A 388 -23.78 -17.57 -0.83
C ARG A 388 -23.47 -19.01 -1.29
N LYS A 389 -22.42 -19.61 -0.69
CA LYS A 389 -22.33 -21.07 -0.56
C LYS A 389 -21.36 -21.39 0.57
#